data_7237562b4b8142299beb774d0bd30cf6
#
_entry.id   7237562b4b8142299beb774d0bd30cf6
#
_cell.length_a   1.000
_cell.length_b   1.000
_cell.length_c   1.000
_cell.angle_alpha   90.00
_cell.angle_beta   90.00
_cell.angle_gamma   90.00
#
_symmetry.space_group_name_H-M   'P 1'
#
loop_
_entity.id
_entity.type
_entity.pdbx_description
1 polymer ?
#
loop_
_entity_poly.entity_id
_entity_poly.type
_entity_poly.pdbx_seq_one_letter_code
_entity_poly.pdbx_strand_id
1 'polypeptide(L)'
;LTASERITYKNTKQINLLDSKELFDFIKSNVTMDLDDEVHKVCDESNIPTRAISLMWNQRSVDTFLGLPFNIASYGLLLEIIAKEVNMVPDELIGNLGDTHLYSNHIEQAKEQIGREPFELPTLVMVTNPELKFDEYINDNFKLVNYQSHPSIKAPLSN
;
A
#
# COMPACT_ATOMS: atom_id res chain seq x y z
N LEU A 1 6.36 7.90 10.74
CA LEU A 1 7.60 7.95 9.93
C LEU A 1 8.25 9.31 10.11
N THR A 2 9.56 9.37 10.39
CA THR A 2 10.33 10.60 10.40
C THR A 2 10.52 11.11 8.96
N ALA A 3 10.85 12.40 8.79
CA ALA A 3 11.12 12.96 7.46
C ALA A 3 12.23 12.18 6.73
N SER A 4 13.26 11.73 7.46
CA SER A 4 14.36 10.91 6.91
C SER A 4 13.89 9.52 6.45
N GLU A 5 12.99 8.86 7.19
CA GLU A 5 12.42 7.57 6.80
C GLU A 5 11.52 7.67 5.56
N ARG A 6 10.80 8.78 5.40
CA ARG A 6 9.95 9.05 4.22
C ARG A 6 10.78 9.32 2.96
N ILE A 7 11.87 10.06 3.09
CA ILE A 7 12.83 10.27 2.00
C ILE A 7 13.47 8.94 1.58
N THR A 8 13.85 8.09 2.54
CA THR A 8 14.38 6.74 2.28
C THR A 8 13.37 5.85 1.57
N TYR A 9 12.08 5.90 1.96
CA TYR A 9 11.02 5.10 1.33
C TYR A 9 10.85 5.41 -0.17
N LYS A 10 10.93 6.68 -0.56
CA LYS A 10 10.81 7.09 -1.98
C LYS A 10 12.04 6.69 -2.80
N ASN A 11 13.22 6.75 -2.22
CA ASN A 11 14.47 6.34 -2.87
C ASN A 11 14.55 4.84 -3.16
N THR A 12 13.85 4.01 -2.39
CA THR A 12 13.79 2.56 -2.63
C THR A 12 12.86 2.20 -3.80
N LYS A 13 11.91 3.07 -4.15
CA LYS A 13 10.91 2.76 -5.19
C LYS A 13 11.14 3.41 -6.56
N GLN A 14 11.80 4.53 -6.68
CA GLN A 14 12.21 5.17 -7.97
C GLN A 14 12.87 6.53 -7.69
N ILE A 15 14.12 6.75 -7.92
CA ILE A 15 14.66 8.02 -8.42
C ILE A 15 16.18 7.91 -8.52
N ASN A 16 16.71 7.98 -9.75
CA ASN A 16 18.03 8.53 -10.08
C ASN A 16 18.00 10.06 -9.86
N LEU A 17 18.02 10.52 -8.65
CA LEU A 17 18.15 11.94 -8.34
C LEU A 17 18.76 12.07 -6.95
N LEU A 18 20.00 12.55 -6.90
CA LEU A 18 20.78 12.99 -5.73
C LEU A 18 20.69 12.08 -4.49
N ASP A 19 21.81 11.67 -3.96
CA ASP A 19 21.90 10.97 -2.70
C ASP A 19 21.00 11.68 -1.66
N SER A 20 20.11 10.93 -1.04
CA SER A 20 19.15 11.45 -0.05
C SER A 20 19.80 12.30 1.05
N LYS A 21 21.08 12.07 1.31
CA LYS A 21 21.89 12.81 2.24
C LYS A 21 22.25 14.19 1.68
N GLU A 22 22.60 14.28 0.42
CA GLU A 22 22.94 15.56 -0.24
C GLU A 22 21.72 16.48 -0.33
N LEU A 23 20.52 15.92 -0.64
CA LEU A 23 19.28 16.68 -0.65
C LEU A 23 18.91 17.14 0.77
N PHE A 24 19.06 16.29 1.77
CA PHE A 24 18.80 16.62 3.17
C PHE A 24 19.79 17.69 3.69
N ASP A 25 21.06 17.55 3.38
CA ASP A 25 22.10 18.50 3.76
C ASP A 25 21.94 19.85 3.02
N PHE A 26 21.49 19.83 1.76
CA PHE A 26 21.14 21.04 1.01
C PHE A 26 19.94 21.77 1.62
N ILE A 27 18.86 21.06 1.95
CA ILE A 27 17.70 21.62 2.63
C ILE A 27 18.12 22.22 3.98
N LYS A 28 18.88 21.47 4.78
CA LYS A 28 19.34 21.89 6.12
C LYS A 28 20.28 23.08 6.11
N SER A 29 21.06 23.27 5.05
CA SER A 29 22.05 24.38 4.93
C SER A 29 21.43 25.69 4.40
N ASN A 30 20.26 25.63 3.76
CA ASN A 30 19.65 26.80 3.11
C ASN A 30 18.39 27.34 3.83
N VAL A 31 17.97 26.74 4.93
CA VAL A 31 16.72 27.07 5.62
C VAL A 31 17.01 27.73 6.97
N THR A 32 16.56 28.97 7.15
CA THR A 32 16.80 29.80 8.35
C THR A 32 15.58 30.12 9.18
N MET A 33 14.37 29.60 8.81
CA MET A 33 13.10 29.80 9.55
C MET A 33 12.37 28.48 9.68
N ASP A 34 11.38 28.41 10.57
CA ASP A 34 10.64 27.23 11.03
C ASP A 34 10.81 26.00 10.11
N LEU A 35 11.84 25.20 10.42
CA LEU A 35 12.42 24.18 9.54
C LEU A 35 11.39 23.16 9.02
N ASP A 36 10.31 22.93 9.77
CA ASP A 36 9.32 21.90 9.40
C ASP A 36 8.42 22.38 8.24
N ASP A 37 7.92 23.61 8.25
CA ASP A 37 6.99 24.09 7.23
C ASP A 37 7.67 24.31 5.87
N GLU A 38 8.89 24.85 5.84
CA GLU A 38 9.64 25.02 4.58
C GLU A 38 10.12 23.68 4.01
N VAL A 39 10.53 22.73 4.84
CA VAL A 39 10.87 21.37 4.40
C VAL A 39 9.63 20.68 3.79
N HIS A 40 8.47 20.80 4.43
CA HIS A 40 7.23 20.27 3.89
C HIS A 40 6.89 20.90 2.54
N LYS A 41 7.03 22.23 2.41
CA LYS A 41 6.75 22.93 1.17
C LYS A 41 7.67 22.49 0.02
N VAL A 42 8.97 22.41 0.25
CA VAL A 42 9.95 21.95 -0.77
C VAL A 42 9.69 20.51 -1.16
N CYS A 43 9.34 19.66 -0.19
CA CYS A 43 8.99 18.27 -0.45
C CYS A 43 7.71 18.15 -1.29
N ASP A 44 6.67 18.93 -0.97
CA ASP A 44 5.41 18.94 -1.73
C ASP A 44 5.61 19.45 -3.17
N GLU A 45 6.38 20.53 -3.36
CA GLU A 45 6.75 21.06 -4.68
C GLU A 45 7.57 20.04 -5.51
N SER A 46 8.33 19.17 -4.83
CA SER A 46 9.12 18.10 -5.45
C SER A 46 8.36 16.77 -5.55
N ASN A 47 7.06 16.72 -5.24
CA ASN A 47 6.28 15.49 -5.13
C ASN A 47 6.89 14.43 -4.19
N ILE A 48 7.58 14.86 -3.12
CA ILE A 48 8.10 13.98 -2.09
C ILE A 48 7.09 13.92 -0.94
N PRO A 49 6.45 12.78 -0.68
CA PRO A 49 5.44 12.69 0.36
C PRO A 49 6.06 12.87 1.75
N THR A 50 5.50 13.79 2.53
CA THR A 50 5.91 14.07 3.92
C THR A 50 4.91 13.56 4.95
N ARG A 51 3.74 13.11 4.49
CA ARG A 51 2.63 12.61 5.31
C ARG A 51 2.32 11.16 4.97
N ALA A 52 1.76 10.44 5.90
CA ALA A 52 1.25 9.09 5.71
C ALA A 52 -0.29 9.09 5.83
N ILE A 53 -0.94 8.15 5.15
CA ILE A 53 -2.38 7.95 5.20
C ILE A 53 -2.69 6.50 5.55
N SER A 54 -3.59 6.30 6.49
CA SER A 54 -4.13 4.99 6.85
C SER A 54 -5.59 4.88 6.42
N LEU A 55 -6.03 3.69 6.08
CA LEU A 55 -7.41 3.42 5.71
C LEU A 55 -8.04 2.42 6.67
N MET A 56 -9.21 2.78 7.20
CA MET A 56 -10.02 1.88 8.03
C MET A 56 -11.32 1.53 7.30
N TRP A 57 -11.66 0.23 7.25
CA TRP A 57 -12.95 -0.21 6.75
C TRP A 57 -13.73 -1.00 7.81
N ASN A 58 -15.04 -0.95 7.72
CA ASN A 58 -15.95 -1.73 8.57
C ASN A 58 -16.64 -2.78 7.70
N GLN A 59 -16.50 -4.05 8.07
CA GLN A 59 -17.11 -5.16 7.38
C GLN A 59 -18.04 -5.93 8.33
N ARG A 60 -19.34 -5.93 8.04
CA ARG A 60 -20.35 -6.55 8.88
C ARG A 60 -20.23 -8.07 8.93
N SER A 61 -19.98 -8.72 7.79
CA SER A 61 -19.92 -10.17 7.64
C SER A 61 -18.66 -10.55 6.88
N VAL A 62 -17.88 -11.47 7.43
CA VAL A 62 -16.53 -11.79 6.97
C VAL A 62 -16.37 -13.29 6.80
N ASP A 63 -16.46 -13.76 5.55
CA ASP A 63 -15.98 -15.09 5.19
C ASP A 63 -14.44 -15.07 5.18
N THR A 64 -13.83 -15.76 6.14
CA THR A 64 -12.38 -15.71 6.34
C THR A 64 -11.61 -16.47 5.27
N PHE A 65 -12.21 -17.45 4.60
CA PHE A 65 -11.50 -18.27 3.61
C PHE A 65 -11.63 -17.72 2.18
N LEU A 66 -12.84 -17.49 1.68
CA LEU A 66 -13.04 -17.02 0.31
C LEU A 66 -13.11 -15.49 0.20
N GLY A 67 -13.64 -14.79 1.20
CA GLY A 67 -13.93 -13.35 1.11
C GLY A 67 -12.79 -12.46 1.58
N LEU A 68 -12.32 -12.68 2.81
CA LEU A 68 -11.38 -11.77 3.48
C LEU A 68 -10.08 -11.49 2.70
N PRO A 69 -9.41 -12.47 2.07
CA PRO A 69 -8.19 -12.20 1.33
C PRO A 69 -8.40 -11.21 0.17
N PHE A 70 -9.53 -11.33 -0.54
CA PHE A 70 -9.87 -10.39 -1.62
C PHE A 70 -10.23 -9.01 -1.09
N ASN A 71 -10.91 -8.93 0.06
CA ASN A 71 -11.23 -7.65 0.69
C ASN A 71 -9.94 -6.92 1.10
N ILE A 72 -8.99 -7.61 1.74
CA ILE A 72 -7.68 -7.03 2.10
C ILE A 72 -6.94 -6.53 0.85
N ALA A 73 -6.89 -7.34 -0.20
CA ALA A 73 -6.22 -6.95 -1.45
C ALA A 73 -6.88 -5.72 -2.09
N SER A 74 -8.21 -5.66 -2.12
CA SER A 74 -8.96 -4.55 -2.72
C SER A 74 -8.79 -3.26 -1.94
N TYR A 75 -8.92 -3.29 -0.61
CA TYR A 75 -8.73 -2.10 0.23
C TYR A 75 -7.26 -1.69 0.31
N GLY A 76 -6.32 -2.63 0.24
CA GLY A 76 -4.89 -2.34 0.13
C GLY A 76 -4.57 -1.58 -1.16
N LEU A 77 -5.11 -2.04 -2.30
CA LEU A 77 -4.97 -1.32 -3.57
C LEU A 77 -5.60 0.08 -3.51
N LEU A 78 -6.79 0.20 -2.91
CA LEU A 78 -7.44 1.49 -2.72
C LEU A 78 -6.60 2.45 -1.89
N LEU A 79 -6.00 1.97 -0.79
CA LEU A 79 -5.09 2.77 0.03
C LEU A 79 -3.88 3.26 -0.76
N GLU A 80 -3.25 2.41 -1.56
CA GLU A 80 -2.11 2.78 -2.42
C GLU A 80 -2.51 3.84 -3.46
N ILE A 81 -3.69 3.71 -4.09
CA ILE A 81 -4.18 4.69 -5.06
C ILE A 81 -4.42 6.03 -4.39
N ILE A 82 -5.16 6.06 -3.27
CA ILE A 82 -5.46 7.29 -2.55
C ILE A 82 -4.18 7.96 -2.07
N ALA A 83 -3.27 7.20 -1.46
CA ALA A 83 -1.99 7.72 -0.97
C ALA A 83 -1.21 8.44 -2.08
N LYS A 84 -1.23 7.87 -3.29
CA LYS A 84 -0.60 8.47 -4.44
C LYS A 84 -1.28 9.75 -4.90
N GLU A 85 -2.62 9.75 -5.01
CA GLU A 85 -3.41 10.91 -5.45
C GLU A 85 -3.20 12.13 -4.55
N VAL A 86 -3.01 11.90 -3.25
CA VAL A 86 -2.83 12.98 -2.26
C VAL A 86 -1.36 13.22 -1.88
N ASN A 87 -0.42 12.68 -2.64
CA ASN A 87 1.03 12.76 -2.35
C ASN A 87 1.37 12.36 -0.90
N MET A 88 0.86 11.21 -0.46
CA MET A 88 1.14 10.62 0.86
C MET A 88 1.75 9.23 0.72
N VAL A 89 2.33 8.73 1.81
CA VAL A 89 2.80 7.34 1.92
C VAL A 89 1.65 6.49 2.47
N PRO A 90 1.32 5.33 1.87
CA PRO A 90 0.39 4.40 2.51
C PRO A 90 1.01 3.88 3.81
N ASP A 91 0.22 3.84 4.87
CA ASP A 91 0.67 3.43 6.22
C ASP A 91 -0.08 2.16 6.65
N GLU A 92 -1.17 2.29 7.38
CA GLU A 92 -1.90 1.16 7.92
C GLU A 92 -3.21 0.91 7.20
N LEU A 93 -3.50 -0.38 6.95
CA LEU A 93 -4.80 -0.86 6.52
C LEU A 93 -5.49 -1.54 7.71
N ILE A 94 -6.56 -0.94 8.24
CA ILE A 94 -7.23 -1.36 9.46
C ILE A 94 -8.61 -1.93 9.12
N GLY A 95 -8.86 -3.20 9.43
CA GLY A 95 -10.14 -3.86 9.24
C GLY A 95 -10.90 -4.03 10.55
N ASN A 96 -12.06 -3.38 10.69
CA ASN A 96 -13.03 -3.69 11.72
C ASN A 96 -13.96 -4.80 11.23
N LEU A 97 -13.70 -6.02 11.70
CA LEU A 97 -14.38 -7.23 11.24
C LEU A 97 -15.49 -7.60 12.24
N GLY A 98 -16.73 -7.62 11.78
CA GLY A 98 -17.91 -7.94 12.59
C GLY A 98 -18.10 -9.44 12.77
N ASP A 99 -19.12 -10.01 12.11
CA ASP A 99 -19.40 -11.45 12.12
C ASP A 99 -18.33 -12.17 11.29
N THR A 100 -17.24 -12.54 11.94
CA THR A 100 -16.10 -13.23 11.31
C THR A 100 -16.27 -14.73 11.45
N HIS A 101 -16.40 -15.44 10.34
CA HIS A 101 -16.72 -16.86 10.32
C HIS A 101 -15.90 -17.65 9.28
N LEU A 102 -15.73 -18.92 9.57
CA LEU A 102 -15.24 -19.94 8.64
C LEU A 102 -16.36 -20.96 8.41
N TYR A 103 -16.79 -21.14 7.18
CA TYR A 103 -17.77 -22.14 6.86
C TYR A 103 -17.26 -23.56 7.14
N SER A 104 -18.14 -24.44 7.65
CA SER A 104 -17.76 -25.81 8.02
C SER A 104 -17.25 -26.64 6.85
N ASN A 105 -17.68 -26.37 5.63
CA ASN A 105 -17.23 -27.00 4.39
C ASN A 105 -15.90 -26.43 3.86
N HIS A 106 -15.27 -25.46 4.57
CA HIS A 106 -13.97 -24.88 4.20
C HIS A 106 -12.87 -25.21 5.21
N ILE A 107 -13.13 -25.99 6.25
CA ILE A 107 -12.17 -26.28 7.32
C ILE A 107 -10.92 -26.95 6.79
N GLU A 108 -11.04 -27.95 5.93
CA GLU A 108 -9.88 -28.66 5.39
C GLU A 108 -9.06 -27.79 4.44
N GLN A 109 -9.72 -26.97 3.63
CA GLN A 109 -9.09 -25.99 2.77
C GLN A 109 -8.32 -24.91 3.58
N ALA A 110 -8.91 -24.43 4.66
CA ALA A 110 -8.26 -23.48 5.55
C ALA A 110 -7.01 -24.09 6.23
N LYS A 111 -7.10 -25.37 6.68
CA LYS A 111 -5.94 -26.10 7.23
C LYS A 111 -4.83 -26.24 6.19
N GLU A 112 -5.16 -26.55 4.94
CA GLU A 112 -4.19 -26.61 3.86
C GLU A 112 -3.53 -25.24 3.64
N GLN A 113 -4.30 -24.17 3.61
CA GLN A 113 -3.80 -22.82 3.39
C GLN A 113 -2.82 -22.35 4.48
N ILE A 114 -3.20 -22.52 5.75
CA ILE A 114 -2.34 -22.11 6.88
C ILE A 114 -1.08 -22.99 7.04
N GLY A 115 -1.07 -24.16 6.44
CA GLY A 115 0.12 -25.04 6.41
C GLY A 115 1.12 -24.72 5.31
N ARG A 116 0.83 -23.75 4.44
CA ARG A 116 1.72 -23.34 3.34
C ARG A 116 2.69 -22.27 3.80
N GLU A 117 3.95 -22.41 3.40
CA GLU A 117 4.94 -21.35 3.63
C GLU A 117 4.66 -20.16 2.70
N PRO A 118 4.64 -18.93 3.23
CA PRO A 118 4.43 -17.76 2.40
C PRO A 118 5.65 -17.49 1.51
N PHE A 119 5.39 -16.96 0.31
CA PHE A 119 6.43 -16.41 -0.54
C PHE A 119 6.80 -14.99 -0.11
N GLU A 120 7.90 -14.47 -0.67
CA GLU A 120 8.21 -13.04 -0.54
C GLU A 120 7.07 -12.18 -1.09
N LEU A 121 6.84 -11.04 -0.45
CA LEU A 121 5.77 -10.13 -0.87
C LEU A 121 6.07 -9.54 -2.25
N PRO A 122 5.09 -9.50 -3.15
CA PRO A 122 5.23 -8.82 -4.43
C PRO A 122 5.32 -7.31 -4.25
N THR A 123 5.85 -6.62 -5.25
CA THR A 123 5.83 -5.17 -5.33
C THR A 123 4.72 -4.72 -6.25
N LEU A 124 3.84 -3.84 -5.77
CA LEU A 124 2.88 -3.14 -6.62
C LEU A 124 3.58 -1.98 -7.33
N VAL A 125 3.53 -1.98 -8.65
CA VAL A 125 3.96 -0.87 -9.49
C VAL A 125 2.73 -0.25 -10.13
N MET A 126 2.49 1.01 -9.84
CA MET A 126 1.47 1.80 -10.52
C MET A 126 2.11 2.53 -11.70
N VAL A 127 1.74 2.13 -12.91
CA VAL A 127 2.13 2.83 -14.14
C VAL A 127 1.22 4.05 -14.29
N THR A 128 1.77 5.21 -14.01
CA THR A 128 0.98 6.42 -13.95
C THR A 128 1.36 7.41 -15.02
N ASN A 129 0.36 7.89 -15.71
CA ASN A 129 0.38 9.20 -16.34
C ASN A 129 0.02 10.24 -15.24
N PRO A 130 0.81 11.31 -15.03
CA PRO A 130 0.51 12.35 -14.05
C PRO A 130 -0.85 13.06 -14.28
N GLU A 131 -1.40 12.93 -15.48
CA GLU A 131 -2.68 13.53 -15.87
C GLU A 131 -3.90 12.64 -15.57
N LEU A 132 -3.69 11.33 -15.20
CA LEU A 132 -4.80 10.43 -14.87
C LEU A 132 -5.46 10.82 -13.55
N LYS A 133 -6.77 10.94 -13.59
CA LYS A 133 -7.60 11.13 -12.41
C LYS A 133 -7.96 9.78 -11.78
N PHE A 134 -8.41 9.84 -10.54
CA PHE A 134 -8.77 8.65 -9.75
C PHE A 134 -9.74 7.69 -10.46
N ASP A 135 -10.72 8.20 -11.17
CA ASP A 135 -11.75 7.46 -11.90
C ASP A 135 -11.32 6.97 -13.29
N GLU A 136 -10.12 7.32 -13.72
CA GLU A 136 -9.56 6.93 -15.03
C GLU A 136 -8.60 5.74 -14.93
N TYR A 137 -8.31 5.23 -13.71
CA TYR A 137 -7.46 4.06 -13.53
C TYR A 137 -8.13 2.79 -14.07
N ILE A 138 -7.38 2.05 -14.85
CA ILE A 138 -7.76 0.74 -15.39
C ILE A 138 -6.75 -0.33 -14.95
N ASN A 139 -7.05 -1.60 -15.16
CA ASN A 139 -6.19 -2.71 -14.73
C ASN A 139 -4.75 -2.59 -15.25
N ASP A 140 -4.56 -2.06 -16.45
CA ASP A 140 -3.23 -1.93 -17.08
C ASP A 140 -2.34 -0.90 -16.35
N ASN A 141 -2.91 -0.05 -15.50
CA ASN A 141 -2.17 0.88 -14.66
C ASN A 141 -1.50 0.21 -13.46
N PHE A 142 -1.83 -1.06 -13.16
CA PHE A 142 -1.32 -1.80 -12.01
C PHE A 142 -0.55 -3.03 -12.44
N LYS A 143 0.63 -3.21 -11.89
CA LYS A 143 1.46 -4.39 -12.15
C LYS A 143 2.04 -4.93 -10.84
N LEU A 144 1.81 -6.22 -10.59
CA LEU A 144 2.51 -6.92 -9.52
C LEU A 144 3.82 -7.49 -10.08
N VAL A 145 4.94 -7.09 -9.45
CA VAL A 145 6.28 -7.57 -9.79
C VAL A 145 6.69 -8.60 -8.73
N ASN A 146 7.31 -9.68 -9.18
CA ASN A 146 7.74 -10.82 -8.35
C ASN A 146 6.60 -11.53 -7.61
N TYR A 147 5.38 -11.48 -8.15
CA TYR A 147 4.26 -12.22 -7.59
C TYR A 147 4.45 -13.73 -7.78
N GLN A 148 4.35 -14.46 -6.69
CA GLN A 148 4.36 -15.92 -6.66
C GLN A 148 3.15 -16.41 -5.88
N SER A 149 2.60 -17.56 -6.25
CA SER A 149 1.49 -18.18 -5.54
C SER A 149 1.59 -19.70 -5.57
N HIS A 150 1.08 -20.33 -4.53
CA HIS A 150 0.81 -21.77 -4.53
C HIS A 150 -0.34 -22.10 -5.50
N PRO A 151 -0.50 -23.38 -5.88
CA PRO A 151 -1.67 -23.82 -6.61
C PRO A 151 -2.97 -23.43 -5.90
N SER A 152 -4.01 -23.13 -6.67
CA SER A 152 -5.31 -22.75 -6.12
C SER A 152 -5.92 -23.87 -5.27
N ILE A 153 -6.55 -23.51 -4.15
CA ILE A 153 -7.35 -24.41 -3.32
C ILE A 153 -8.82 -24.23 -3.74
N LYS A 154 -9.41 -25.29 -4.24
CA LYS A 154 -10.82 -25.26 -4.64
C LYS A 154 -11.73 -25.43 -3.42
N ALA A 155 -12.72 -24.55 -3.30
CA ALA A 155 -13.76 -24.65 -2.29
C ALA A 155 -15.14 -24.37 -2.91
N PRO A 156 -16.21 -25.04 -2.44
CA PRO A 156 -17.55 -24.73 -2.88
C PRO A 156 -18.01 -23.40 -2.29
N LEU A 157 -18.87 -22.67 -3.01
CA LEU A 157 -19.58 -21.55 -2.42
C LEU A 157 -20.51 -22.07 -1.31
N SER A 158 -20.56 -21.37 -0.20
CA SER A 158 -21.45 -21.64 0.92
C SER A 158 -22.67 -20.71 0.85
N ASN A 159 -23.84 -21.25 1.09
CA ASN A 159 -25.13 -20.53 1.13
C ASN A 159 -25.60 -20.39 2.57
#